data_747863a5005326e2e0f6a591b7a5ca43
#
_entry.id   747863a5005326e2e0f6a591b7a5ca43
#
_cell.length_a   1.000
_cell.length_b   1.000
_cell.length_c   1.000
_cell.angle_alpha   90.00
_cell.angle_beta   90.00
_cell.angle_gamma   90.00
#
_symmetry.space_group_name_H-M   'P 1'
#
loop_
_entity.id
_entity.type
_entity.pdbx_description
1 polymer ?
#
loop_
_entity_poly.entity_id
_entity_poly.type
_entity_poly.pdbx_seq_one_letter_code
_entity_poly.pdbx_strand_id
1 'polypeptide(L)'
;MFKIVEKRLLAENIYKLRIEAPRVAQSALPGQFVIVRVDEQGERVPLTIADFDKEDGTVTIVIQTIGASTKKLCALNEGDSIADFAGPLGNPSEFVHMDKEELKNRRYLFVAGGVGTAPVYPQVKWLWEQGVKADVIIGAKTASMLIYTEEMEKVADNLYIATDDGSAGFKGMVTAKIKDLIDNEGKHYDECVAIGPMIMMKFVTLTTREYQLPTTVSLNALMVDGTGMCGACRVSVGGKTFFTCVDGPEFDGHQVDFDEAMRRQAMYKTQEGIANEKHNHKCNCF
;
A
#
# COMPACT_ATOMS: atom_id res chain seq x y z
N MET A 1 -15.96 14.27 12.89
CA MET A 1 -15.63 14.47 11.48
C MET A 1 -14.17 14.78 11.36
N PHE A 2 -13.50 14.31 10.31
CA PHE A 2 -12.06 14.40 10.11
C PHE A 2 -11.77 15.34 8.95
N LYS A 3 -11.09 16.45 9.23
CA LYS A 3 -10.88 17.53 8.25
C LYS A 3 -9.73 17.19 7.29
N ILE A 4 -9.92 17.44 6.00
CA ILE A 4 -8.87 17.38 4.99
C ILE A 4 -8.07 18.69 5.07
N VAL A 5 -6.79 18.60 5.43
CA VAL A 5 -5.91 19.77 5.57
C VAL A 5 -5.01 20.00 4.36
N GLU A 6 -4.82 18.97 3.53
CA GLU A 6 -4.09 19.06 2.27
C GLU A 6 -4.66 18.07 1.26
N LYS A 7 -4.78 18.51 0.00
CA LYS A 7 -5.09 17.64 -1.15
C LYS A 7 -4.14 17.92 -2.29
N ARG A 8 -3.48 16.88 -2.80
CA ARG A 8 -2.54 17.00 -3.92
C ARG A 8 -2.80 15.90 -4.95
N LEU A 9 -2.80 16.26 -6.22
CA LEU A 9 -2.75 15.32 -7.34
C LEU A 9 -1.29 14.85 -7.49
N LEU A 10 -1.05 13.54 -7.39
CA LEU A 10 0.29 12.96 -7.54
C LEU A 10 0.54 12.46 -8.95
N ALA A 11 -0.44 11.82 -9.56
CA ALA A 11 -0.44 11.35 -10.94
C ALA A 11 -1.89 11.30 -11.45
N GLU A 12 -2.11 10.95 -12.69
CA GLU A 12 -3.46 10.82 -13.23
C GLU A 12 -4.31 9.88 -12.35
N ASN A 13 -5.43 10.39 -11.84
CA ASN A 13 -6.36 9.67 -10.95
C ASN A 13 -5.76 9.18 -9.62
N ILE A 14 -4.63 9.73 -9.16
CA ILE A 14 -4.00 9.40 -7.87
C ILE A 14 -3.86 10.68 -7.04
N TYR A 15 -4.50 10.68 -5.87
CA TYR A 15 -4.55 11.82 -4.95
C TYR A 15 -3.92 11.47 -3.61
N LYS A 16 -3.16 12.41 -3.06
CA LYS A 16 -2.73 12.44 -1.66
C LYS A 16 -3.71 13.31 -0.88
N LEU A 17 -4.23 12.80 0.23
CA LEU A 17 -4.99 13.56 1.21
C LEU A 17 -4.27 13.50 2.55
N ARG A 18 -4.07 14.65 3.20
CA ARG A 18 -3.63 14.74 4.59
C ARG A 18 -4.83 15.13 5.46
N ILE A 19 -5.07 14.36 6.51
CA ILE A 19 -6.29 14.39 7.28
C ILE A 19 -5.94 14.63 8.74
N GLU A 20 -6.64 15.57 9.38
CA GLU A 20 -6.53 15.83 10.80
C GLU A 20 -7.17 14.69 11.60
N ALA A 21 -6.33 13.84 12.20
CA ALA A 21 -6.72 12.66 12.95
C ALA A 21 -5.73 12.39 14.10
N PRO A 22 -5.63 13.27 15.11
CA PRO A 22 -4.55 13.25 16.10
C PRO A 22 -4.44 11.95 16.89
N ARG A 23 -5.57 11.30 17.23
CA ARG A 23 -5.55 10.01 17.93
C ARG A 23 -4.96 8.90 17.06
N VAL A 24 -5.28 8.89 15.77
CA VAL A 24 -4.71 7.91 14.82
C VAL A 24 -3.24 8.19 14.61
N ALA A 25 -2.85 9.45 14.37
CA ALA A 25 -1.47 9.86 14.16
C ALA A 25 -0.55 9.48 15.32
N GLN A 26 -0.99 9.67 16.58
CA GLN A 26 -0.22 9.33 17.78
C GLN A 26 0.09 7.84 17.90
N SER A 27 -0.82 6.98 17.42
CA SER A 27 -0.73 5.52 17.57
C SER A 27 -0.28 4.81 16.30
N ALA A 28 -0.22 5.50 15.16
CA ALA A 28 0.14 4.93 13.88
C ALA A 28 1.58 4.42 13.85
N LEU A 29 1.75 3.27 13.20
CA LEU A 29 3.02 2.61 12.92
C LEU A 29 3.04 2.18 11.43
N PRO A 30 4.22 1.99 10.83
CA PRO A 30 4.35 1.51 9.45
C PRO A 30 3.62 0.17 9.22
N GLY A 31 3.04 -0.01 8.04
CA GLY A 31 2.32 -1.22 7.65
C GLY A 31 0.83 -1.19 8.01
N GLN A 32 0.38 -0.30 8.89
CA GLN A 32 -1.02 -0.19 9.31
C GLN A 32 -1.89 0.58 8.29
N PHE A 33 -3.20 0.44 8.45
CA PHE A 33 -4.20 1.06 7.57
C PHE A 33 -5.32 1.73 8.38
N VAL A 34 -6.19 2.44 7.68
CA VAL A 34 -7.41 3.04 8.22
C VAL A 34 -8.61 2.59 7.41
N ILE A 35 -9.80 2.59 8.02
CA ILE A 35 -11.08 2.49 7.30
C ILE A 35 -11.66 3.89 7.19
N VAL A 36 -11.94 4.32 5.98
CA VAL A 36 -12.49 5.65 5.67
C VAL A 36 -13.92 5.51 5.17
N ARG A 37 -14.82 6.37 5.65
CA ARG A 37 -16.18 6.51 5.14
C ARG A 37 -16.49 7.98 4.91
N VAL A 38 -16.82 8.34 3.67
CA VAL A 38 -16.97 9.74 3.24
C VAL A 38 -18.14 10.44 3.95
N ASP A 39 -19.31 9.78 3.99
CA ASP A 39 -20.54 10.27 4.63
C ASP A 39 -21.36 9.09 5.20
N GLU A 40 -22.51 9.38 5.78
CA GLU A 40 -23.38 8.38 6.44
C GLU A 40 -23.85 7.26 5.50
N GLN A 41 -23.94 7.51 4.21
CA GLN A 41 -24.34 6.55 3.17
C GLN A 41 -23.15 5.97 2.43
N GLY A 42 -21.93 6.40 2.76
CA GLY A 42 -20.68 5.97 2.12
C GLY A 42 -20.29 4.56 2.50
N GLU A 43 -19.64 3.88 1.58
CA GLU A 43 -18.99 2.60 1.84
C GLU A 43 -17.74 2.80 2.70
N ARG A 44 -17.39 1.76 3.44
CA ARG A 44 -16.16 1.69 4.23
C ARG A 44 -15.02 1.22 3.35
N VAL A 45 -14.00 2.07 3.17
CA VAL A 45 -12.87 1.82 2.27
C VAL A 45 -11.59 1.67 3.09
N PRO A 46 -10.89 0.53 3.02
CA PRO A 46 -9.59 0.37 3.66
C PRO A 46 -8.53 1.11 2.84
N LEU A 47 -7.73 1.93 3.50
CA LEU A 47 -6.63 2.67 2.89
C LEU A 47 -5.40 2.57 3.79
N THR A 48 -4.28 2.15 3.23
CA THR A 48 -3.03 2.07 3.98
C THR A 48 -2.54 3.46 4.34
N ILE A 49 -2.02 3.62 5.55
CA ILE A 49 -1.37 4.85 6.01
C ILE A 49 -0.10 5.06 5.18
N ALA A 50 -0.05 6.16 4.43
CA ALA A 50 1.07 6.51 3.57
C ALA A 50 2.11 7.40 4.28
N ASP A 51 1.71 8.10 5.33
CA ASP A 51 2.57 8.83 6.26
C ASP A 51 1.73 9.29 7.45
N PHE A 52 2.38 9.69 8.53
CA PHE A 52 1.74 10.29 9.68
C PHE A 52 2.68 11.26 10.38
N ASP A 53 2.10 12.32 10.94
CA ASP A 53 2.81 13.31 11.73
C ASP A 53 2.17 13.41 13.11
N LYS A 54 2.95 13.06 14.15
CA LYS A 54 2.49 13.05 15.54
C LYS A 54 2.39 14.45 16.13
N GLU A 55 3.22 15.38 15.67
CA GLU A 55 3.25 16.76 16.14
C GLU A 55 2.06 17.54 15.57
N ASP A 56 1.84 17.44 14.26
CA ASP A 56 0.71 18.07 13.56
C ASP A 56 -0.61 17.30 13.79
N GLY A 57 -0.57 16.07 14.30
CA GLY A 57 -1.75 15.21 14.49
C GLY A 57 -2.42 14.82 13.19
N THR A 58 -1.66 14.62 12.12
CA THR A 58 -2.19 14.34 10.79
C THR A 58 -1.79 12.96 10.27
N VAL A 59 -2.66 12.38 9.45
CA VAL A 59 -2.42 11.11 8.74
C VAL A 59 -2.58 11.34 7.24
N THR A 60 -1.64 10.82 6.47
CA THR A 60 -1.66 10.88 5.01
C THR A 60 -2.15 9.56 4.44
N ILE A 61 -3.09 9.64 3.50
CA ILE A 61 -3.55 8.52 2.67
C ILE A 61 -3.38 8.87 1.19
N VAL A 62 -3.13 7.84 0.37
CA VAL A 62 -3.05 7.98 -1.09
C VAL A 62 -4.11 7.11 -1.72
N ILE A 63 -4.85 7.67 -2.66
CA ILE A 63 -6.07 7.09 -3.20
C ILE A 63 -6.02 7.13 -4.72
N GLN A 64 -6.26 5.98 -5.34
CA GLN A 64 -6.54 5.92 -6.78
C GLN A 64 -8.05 5.90 -7.02
N THR A 65 -8.53 6.77 -7.91
CA THR A 65 -9.96 6.88 -8.24
C THR A 65 -10.41 5.75 -9.18
N ILE A 66 -10.69 4.58 -8.61
CA ILE A 66 -11.11 3.39 -9.38
C ILE A 66 -12.62 3.21 -9.33
N GLY A 67 -13.20 3.22 -8.13
CA GLY A 67 -14.62 2.96 -7.88
C GLY A 67 -15.38 4.20 -7.45
N ALA A 68 -16.72 4.08 -7.33
CA ALA A 68 -17.60 5.19 -6.95
C ALA A 68 -17.20 5.83 -5.61
N SER A 69 -16.83 5.02 -4.62
CA SER A 69 -16.44 5.48 -3.27
C SER A 69 -15.14 6.27 -3.28
N THR A 70 -14.12 5.80 -4.01
CA THR A 70 -12.84 6.51 -4.13
C THR A 70 -12.98 7.78 -4.98
N LYS A 71 -13.82 7.80 -6.01
CA LYS A 71 -14.16 9.01 -6.75
C LYS A 71 -14.84 10.06 -5.86
N LYS A 72 -15.81 9.63 -5.03
CA LYS A 72 -16.49 10.50 -4.07
C LYS A 72 -15.53 11.09 -3.04
N LEU A 73 -14.60 10.27 -2.51
CA LEU A 73 -13.59 10.72 -1.58
C LEU A 73 -12.63 11.73 -2.22
N CYS A 74 -12.18 11.47 -3.43
CA CYS A 74 -11.29 12.38 -4.16
C CYS A 74 -11.98 13.63 -4.73
N ALA A 75 -13.32 13.69 -4.72
CA ALA A 75 -14.08 14.89 -5.06
C ALA A 75 -14.10 15.93 -3.93
N LEU A 76 -13.82 15.52 -2.68
CA LEU A 76 -13.67 16.43 -1.54
C LEU A 76 -12.45 17.34 -1.72
N ASN A 77 -12.52 18.54 -1.15
CA ASN A 77 -11.48 19.56 -1.21
C ASN A 77 -10.84 19.78 0.17
N GLU A 78 -9.76 20.55 0.19
CA GLU A 78 -9.21 21.07 1.44
C GLU A 78 -10.27 21.87 2.19
N GLY A 79 -10.36 21.63 3.50
CA GLY A 79 -11.38 22.18 4.37
C GLY A 79 -12.65 21.34 4.52
N ASP A 80 -12.93 20.43 3.58
CA ASP A 80 -14.01 19.46 3.72
C ASP A 80 -13.68 18.41 4.80
N SER A 81 -14.70 17.66 5.21
CA SER A 81 -14.56 16.66 6.27
C SER A 81 -15.06 15.29 5.84
N ILE A 82 -14.41 14.27 6.33
CA ILE A 82 -14.77 12.86 6.19
C ILE A 82 -15.56 12.44 7.44
N ALA A 83 -16.60 11.61 7.26
CA ALA A 83 -17.47 11.20 8.37
C ALA A 83 -16.74 10.29 9.36
N ASP A 84 -16.10 9.21 8.85
CA ASP A 84 -15.34 8.26 9.68
C ASP A 84 -13.91 8.07 9.15
N PHE A 85 -12.98 8.00 10.10
CA PHE A 85 -11.58 7.69 9.88
C PHE A 85 -11.11 6.80 11.03
N ALA A 86 -11.37 5.50 10.91
CA ALA A 86 -11.14 4.53 11.96
C ALA A 86 -9.76 3.89 11.81
N GLY A 87 -8.95 3.95 12.85
CA GLY A 87 -7.60 3.39 12.88
C GLY A 87 -6.76 3.90 14.04
N PRO A 88 -5.45 3.55 14.06
CA PRO A 88 -4.82 2.61 13.12
C PRO A 88 -5.36 1.20 13.29
N LEU A 89 -5.43 0.44 12.19
CA LEU A 89 -5.91 -0.94 12.13
C LEU A 89 -4.81 -1.83 11.53
N GLY A 90 -4.94 -3.13 11.77
CA GLY A 90 -3.94 -4.11 11.36
C GLY A 90 -2.69 -4.11 12.23
N ASN A 91 -1.87 -5.13 12.04
CA ASN A 91 -0.57 -5.21 12.70
C ASN A 91 0.43 -4.28 12.01
N PRO A 92 1.33 -3.63 12.74
CA PRO A 92 2.46 -2.94 12.12
C PRO A 92 3.42 -3.94 11.48
N SER A 93 4.27 -3.46 10.59
CA SER A 93 5.34 -4.26 9.97
C SER A 93 6.21 -4.92 11.05
N GLU A 94 6.60 -6.17 10.82
CA GLU A 94 7.30 -7.00 11.81
C GLU A 94 8.59 -6.35 12.33
N PHE A 95 9.33 -5.68 11.47
CA PHE A 95 10.59 -5.00 11.82
C PHE A 95 10.43 -3.92 12.90
N VAL A 96 9.22 -3.39 13.12
CA VAL A 96 8.95 -2.41 14.20
C VAL A 96 9.20 -3.01 15.59
N HIS A 97 9.06 -4.33 15.72
CA HIS A 97 9.23 -5.07 16.97
C HIS A 97 10.58 -5.75 17.11
N MET A 98 11.45 -5.66 16.08
CA MET A 98 12.77 -6.27 16.10
C MET A 98 13.73 -5.55 17.04
N ASP A 99 14.72 -6.30 17.55
CA ASP A 99 15.85 -5.71 18.25
C ASP A 99 16.69 -4.83 17.31
N LYS A 100 17.18 -3.69 17.82
CA LYS A 100 17.89 -2.71 17.02
C LYS A 100 19.16 -3.25 16.36
N GLU A 101 19.88 -4.15 17.03
CA GLU A 101 21.10 -4.74 16.48
C GLU A 101 20.78 -5.75 15.38
N GLU A 102 19.72 -6.54 15.55
CA GLU A 102 19.22 -7.41 14.49
C GLU A 102 18.77 -6.61 13.27
N LEU A 103 17.97 -5.56 13.50
CA LEU A 103 17.43 -4.69 12.46
C LEU A 103 18.55 -4.06 11.60
N LYS A 104 19.63 -3.56 12.23
CA LYS A 104 20.77 -2.93 11.55
C LYS A 104 21.62 -3.90 10.72
N ASN A 105 21.58 -5.16 11.05
CA ASN A 105 22.35 -6.20 10.34
C ASN A 105 21.59 -6.77 9.13
N ARG A 106 20.31 -6.42 8.94
CA ARG A 106 19.51 -6.88 7.81
C ARG A 106 19.55 -5.91 6.63
N ARG A 107 19.51 -6.48 5.44
CA ARG A 107 19.40 -5.78 4.16
C ARG A 107 18.00 -5.98 3.59
N TYR A 108 17.28 -4.90 3.46
CA TYR A 108 15.90 -4.92 2.98
C TYR A 108 15.81 -4.52 1.51
N LEU A 109 14.97 -5.24 0.76
CA LEU A 109 14.52 -4.85 -0.57
C LEU A 109 13.02 -4.57 -0.54
N PHE A 110 12.62 -3.33 -0.79
CA PHE A 110 11.22 -2.98 -0.98
C PHE A 110 10.86 -2.96 -2.45
N VAL A 111 9.72 -3.57 -2.80
CA VAL A 111 9.21 -3.63 -4.18
C VAL A 111 7.81 -3.05 -4.21
N ALA A 112 7.70 -1.85 -4.76
CA ALA A 112 6.47 -1.08 -4.83
C ALA A 112 5.88 -1.08 -6.23
N GLY A 113 4.57 -1.28 -6.38
CA GLY A 113 3.87 -1.22 -7.67
C GLY A 113 2.76 -0.18 -7.70
N GLY A 114 2.87 0.82 -8.57
CA GLY A 114 1.87 1.87 -8.71
C GLY A 114 1.54 2.58 -7.40
N VAL A 115 0.27 2.58 -6.99
CA VAL A 115 -0.17 3.20 -5.71
C VAL A 115 0.47 2.53 -4.49
N GLY A 116 0.93 1.28 -4.60
CA GLY A 116 1.65 0.58 -3.55
C GLY A 116 2.96 1.26 -3.12
N THR A 117 3.46 2.22 -3.88
CA THR A 117 4.60 3.06 -3.48
C THR A 117 4.30 3.88 -2.23
N ALA A 118 3.07 4.37 -2.10
CA ALA A 118 2.67 5.20 -0.96
C ALA A 118 2.74 4.44 0.39
N PRO A 119 2.20 3.22 0.55
CA PRO A 119 2.38 2.43 1.76
C PRO A 119 3.81 1.92 2.02
N VAL A 120 4.67 1.82 1.00
CA VAL A 120 6.09 1.50 1.18
C VAL A 120 6.84 2.67 1.84
N TYR A 121 6.49 3.90 1.51
CA TYR A 121 7.21 5.09 1.99
C TYR A 121 7.33 5.17 3.53
N PRO A 122 6.27 5.05 4.35
CA PRO A 122 6.41 5.12 5.81
C PRO A 122 7.24 3.98 6.39
N GLN A 123 7.30 2.83 5.73
CA GLN A 123 8.13 1.70 6.15
C GLN A 123 9.62 2.00 5.94
N VAL A 124 9.98 2.45 4.74
CA VAL A 124 11.37 2.83 4.41
C VAL A 124 11.82 4.03 5.23
N LYS A 125 10.96 5.05 5.40
CA LYS A 125 11.20 6.22 6.24
C LYS A 125 11.50 5.82 7.69
N TRP A 126 10.69 4.94 8.26
CA TRP A 126 10.89 4.46 9.63
C TRP A 126 12.22 3.70 9.77
N LEU A 127 12.59 2.83 8.84
CA LEU A 127 13.88 2.15 8.82
C LEU A 127 15.04 3.15 8.75
N TRP A 128 14.93 4.15 7.87
CA TRP A 128 15.91 5.22 7.76
C TRP A 128 16.07 6.00 9.07
N GLU A 129 14.97 6.32 9.76
CA GLU A 129 14.98 6.96 11.09
C GLU A 129 15.66 6.08 12.16
N GLN A 130 15.63 4.75 12.03
CA GLN A 130 16.38 3.82 12.89
C GLN A 130 17.84 3.65 12.46
N GLY A 131 18.29 4.31 11.40
CA GLY A 131 19.65 4.19 10.83
C GLY A 131 19.84 2.93 10.00
N VAL A 132 18.76 2.31 9.53
CA VAL A 132 18.76 1.13 8.66
C VAL A 132 18.51 1.58 7.23
N LYS A 133 19.28 1.05 6.30
CA LYS A 133 19.17 1.38 4.89
C LYS A 133 18.44 0.27 4.14
N ALA A 134 17.58 0.67 3.20
CA ALA A 134 16.82 -0.24 2.36
C ALA A 134 16.92 0.16 0.89
N ASP A 135 17.08 -0.82 0.02
CA ASP A 135 16.95 -0.65 -1.42
C ASP A 135 15.47 -0.69 -1.80
N VAL A 136 15.06 0.17 -2.73
CA VAL A 136 13.66 0.28 -3.16
C VAL A 136 13.55 0.19 -4.68
N ILE A 137 12.66 -0.68 -5.18
CA ILE A 137 12.22 -0.71 -6.57
C ILE A 137 10.82 -0.10 -6.66
N ILE A 138 10.64 0.97 -7.41
CA ILE A 138 9.33 1.51 -7.76
C ILE A 138 8.99 1.12 -9.19
N GLY A 139 7.91 0.35 -9.35
CA GLY A 139 7.39 -0.10 -10.63
C GLY A 139 6.14 0.66 -11.06
N ALA A 140 6.09 1.05 -12.32
CA ALA A 140 4.91 1.64 -12.94
C ALA A 140 4.80 1.22 -14.42
N LYS A 141 3.62 1.41 -15.03
CA LYS A 141 3.46 1.17 -16.47
C LYS A 141 4.25 2.19 -17.29
N THR A 142 4.22 3.46 -16.88
CA THR A 142 4.85 4.60 -17.53
C THR A 142 5.43 5.58 -16.52
N ALA A 143 6.35 6.43 -16.93
CA ALA A 143 6.94 7.46 -16.08
C ALA A 143 5.89 8.41 -15.45
N SER A 144 4.81 8.72 -16.18
CA SER A 144 3.75 9.62 -15.70
C SER A 144 2.91 9.04 -14.54
N MET A 145 3.03 7.74 -14.28
CA MET A 145 2.34 7.05 -13.18
C MET A 145 3.22 6.85 -11.94
N LEU A 146 4.48 7.30 -11.99
CA LEU A 146 5.39 7.25 -10.83
C LEU A 146 4.96 8.26 -9.79
N ILE A 147 4.93 7.82 -8.54
CA ILE A 147 4.61 8.66 -7.37
C ILE A 147 5.66 8.45 -6.28
N TYR A 148 5.82 9.43 -5.39
CA TYR A 148 6.72 9.36 -4.23
C TYR A 148 8.20 9.13 -4.57
N THR A 149 8.63 9.41 -5.80
CA THR A 149 10.03 9.21 -6.21
C THR A 149 10.98 10.14 -5.46
N GLU A 150 10.63 11.43 -5.36
CA GLU A 150 11.44 12.44 -4.67
C GLU A 150 11.49 12.22 -3.15
N GLU A 151 10.36 11.80 -2.56
CA GLU A 151 10.28 11.46 -1.14
C GLU A 151 11.09 10.20 -0.83
N MET A 152 10.97 9.17 -1.68
CA MET A 152 11.65 7.89 -1.50
C MET A 152 13.17 8.02 -1.67
N GLU A 153 13.63 8.86 -2.61
CA GLU A 153 15.05 9.11 -2.85
C GLU A 153 15.78 9.66 -1.60
N LYS A 154 15.06 10.36 -0.72
CA LYS A 154 15.62 10.92 0.51
C LYS A 154 15.83 9.90 1.62
N VAL A 155 15.11 8.78 1.59
CA VAL A 155 15.06 7.79 2.68
C VAL A 155 15.56 6.40 2.26
N ALA A 156 15.58 6.08 0.97
CA ALA A 156 16.15 4.84 0.44
C ALA A 156 17.68 4.90 0.41
N ASP A 157 18.34 3.75 0.52
CA ASP A 157 19.78 3.63 0.25
C ASP A 157 20.05 3.71 -1.26
N ASN A 158 19.31 2.90 -2.02
CA ASN A 158 19.28 2.97 -3.48
C ASN A 158 17.83 2.94 -3.96
N LEU A 159 17.48 3.85 -4.86
CA LEU A 159 16.18 3.89 -5.50
C LEU A 159 16.31 3.44 -6.96
N TYR A 160 15.58 2.39 -7.31
CA TYR A 160 15.50 1.86 -8.67
C TYR A 160 14.10 2.10 -9.23
N ILE A 161 14.04 2.69 -10.40
CA ILE A 161 12.79 2.90 -11.14
C ILE A 161 12.69 1.83 -12.23
N ALA A 162 11.54 1.18 -12.34
CA ALA A 162 11.22 0.24 -13.42
C ALA A 162 9.91 0.63 -14.11
N THR A 163 9.93 0.84 -15.43
CA THR A 163 8.72 1.11 -16.21
C THR A 163 8.53 0.08 -17.30
N ASP A 164 7.31 -0.40 -17.48
CA ASP A 164 7.00 -1.46 -18.45
C ASP A 164 7.36 -1.02 -19.87
N ASP A 165 7.10 0.26 -20.20
CA ASP A 165 7.38 0.85 -21.52
C ASP A 165 8.82 1.37 -21.69
N GLY A 166 9.59 1.48 -20.58
CA GLY A 166 10.95 2.01 -20.59
C GLY A 166 11.02 3.54 -20.65
N SER A 167 9.92 4.23 -20.30
CA SER A 167 9.88 5.71 -20.28
C SER A 167 10.69 6.33 -19.15
N ALA A 168 11.05 5.55 -18.11
CA ALA A 168 11.97 5.93 -17.03
C ALA A 168 12.68 4.70 -16.44
N GLY A 169 13.95 4.86 -16.12
CA GLY A 169 14.76 3.85 -15.44
C GLY A 169 14.93 2.54 -16.21
N PHE A 170 14.81 1.41 -15.49
CA PHE A 170 14.89 0.08 -16.08
C PHE A 170 13.65 -0.22 -16.91
N LYS A 171 13.85 -0.67 -18.14
CA LYS A 171 12.75 -1.09 -19.03
C LYS A 171 12.33 -2.52 -18.70
N GLY A 172 11.15 -2.69 -18.10
CA GLY A 172 10.59 -3.99 -17.76
C GLY A 172 9.88 -4.01 -16.42
N MET A 173 9.42 -5.19 -16.05
CA MET A 173 8.72 -5.43 -14.78
C MET A 173 9.67 -5.41 -13.58
N VAL A 174 9.15 -5.11 -12.41
CA VAL A 174 9.91 -5.14 -11.13
C VAL A 174 10.60 -6.49 -10.87
N THR A 175 10.01 -7.59 -11.30
CA THR A 175 10.59 -8.94 -11.19
C THR A 175 11.88 -9.10 -12.01
N ALA A 176 11.95 -8.49 -13.19
CA ALA A 176 13.16 -8.47 -13.98
C ALA A 176 14.26 -7.62 -13.31
N LYS A 177 13.89 -6.50 -12.68
CA LYS A 177 14.85 -5.68 -11.93
C LYS A 177 15.35 -6.40 -10.66
N ILE A 178 14.51 -7.18 -9.96
CA ILE A 178 14.96 -8.02 -8.84
C ILE A 178 16.05 -8.98 -9.31
N LYS A 179 15.82 -9.70 -10.42
CA LYS A 179 16.80 -10.63 -11.00
C LYS A 179 18.08 -9.90 -11.40
N ASP A 180 17.97 -8.74 -12.02
CA ASP A 180 19.10 -7.91 -12.42
C ASP A 180 19.98 -7.50 -11.21
N LEU A 181 19.35 -7.05 -10.10
CA LEU A 181 20.05 -6.69 -8.88
C LEU A 181 20.81 -7.88 -8.25
N ILE A 182 20.21 -9.06 -8.24
CA ILE A 182 20.80 -10.24 -7.62
C ILE A 182 21.85 -10.88 -8.55
N ASP A 183 21.48 -11.14 -9.81
CA ASP A 183 22.30 -11.91 -10.73
C ASP A 183 23.44 -11.09 -11.35
N ASN A 184 23.19 -9.83 -11.69
CA ASN A 184 24.14 -8.99 -12.43
C ASN A 184 24.88 -8.00 -11.52
N GLU A 185 24.19 -7.41 -10.52
CA GLU A 185 24.82 -6.46 -9.59
C GLU A 185 25.36 -7.13 -8.34
N GLY A 186 25.09 -8.44 -8.12
CA GLY A 186 25.58 -9.20 -6.97
C GLY A 186 25.01 -8.73 -5.62
N LYS A 187 23.85 -8.10 -5.64
CA LYS A 187 23.15 -7.65 -4.42
C LYS A 187 22.64 -8.85 -3.62
N HIS A 188 22.71 -8.75 -2.33
CA HIS A 188 22.17 -9.73 -1.39
C HIS A 188 21.22 -9.04 -0.43
N TYR A 189 20.05 -9.66 -0.19
CA TYR A 189 19.02 -9.16 0.69
C TYR A 189 18.59 -10.27 1.68
N ASP A 190 18.27 -9.88 2.90
CA ASP A 190 17.77 -10.78 3.94
C ASP A 190 16.25 -10.87 3.95
N GLU A 191 15.58 -9.81 3.45
CA GLU A 191 14.14 -9.74 3.35
C GLU A 191 13.70 -8.86 2.17
N CYS A 192 12.64 -9.31 1.47
CA CYS A 192 11.91 -8.53 0.48
C CYS A 192 10.52 -8.17 1.01
N VAL A 193 10.11 -6.93 0.86
CA VAL A 193 8.75 -6.48 1.16
C VAL A 193 8.09 -5.99 -0.12
N ALA A 194 6.99 -6.63 -0.54
CA ALA A 194 6.31 -6.30 -1.79
C ALA A 194 4.90 -5.74 -1.55
N ILE A 195 4.62 -4.54 -2.06
CA ILE A 195 3.33 -3.87 -1.92
C ILE A 195 2.87 -3.31 -3.28
N GLY A 196 1.70 -3.75 -3.73
CA GLY A 196 1.15 -3.32 -5.01
C GLY A 196 -0.04 -4.16 -5.45
N PRO A 197 -0.34 -4.21 -6.74
CA PRO A 197 -1.38 -5.09 -7.28
C PRO A 197 -1.14 -6.55 -6.89
N MET A 198 -2.21 -7.28 -6.55
CA MET A 198 -2.14 -8.67 -6.09
C MET A 198 -1.33 -9.55 -7.06
N ILE A 199 -1.53 -9.36 -8.36
CA ILE A 199 -0.80 -10.08 -9.40
C ILE A 199 0.71 -9.77 -9.39
N MET A 200 1.10 -8.52 -9.12
CA MET A 200 2.52 -8.14 -8.97
C MET A 200 3.13 -8.83 -7.77
N MET A 201 2.48 -8.80 -6.60
CA MET A 201 2.95 -9.46 -5.38
C MET A 201 3.11 -10.96 -5.59
N LYS A 202 2.17 -11.63 -6.30
CA LYS A 202 2.29 -13.03 -6.70
C LYS A 202 3.58 -13.29 -7.50
N PHE A 203 3.86 -12.49 -8.54
CA PHE A 203 5.04 -12.70 -9.37
C PHE A 203 6.34 -12.31 -8.67
N VAL A 204 6.35 -11.29 -7.82
CA VAL A 204 7.50 -10.98 -6.95
C VAL A 204 7.81 -12.18 -6.06
N THR A 205 6.80 -12.73 -5.40
CA THR A 205 6.94 -13.91 -4.52
C THR A 205 7.47 -15.13 -5.27
N LEU A 206 6.99 -15.38 -6.48
CA LEU A 206 7.51 -16.47 -7.31
C LEU A 206 8.99 -16.24 -7.68
N THR A 207 9.35 -15.00 -8.02
CA THR A 207 10.73 -14.64 -8.34
C THR A 207 11.66 -14.78 -7.13
N THR A 208 11.29 -14.22 -5.98
CA THR A 208 12.12 -14.27 -4.76
C THR A 208 12.28 -15.69 -4.22
N ARG A 209 11.32 -16.59 -4.48
CA ARG A 209 11.41 -18.01 -4.12
C ARG A 209 12.58 -18.71 -4.83
N GLU A 210 12.89 -18.34 -6.07
CA GLU A 210 14.04 -18.87 -6.81
C GLU A 210 15.38 -18.59 -6.09
N TYR A 211 15.43 -17.48 -5.35
CA TYR A 211 16.59 -17.02 -4.58
C TYR A 211 16.51 -17.37 -3.08
N GLN A 212 15.49 -18.08 -2.65
CA GLN A 212 15.22 -18.38 -1.23
C GLN A 212 15.18 -17.10 -0.37
N LEU A 213 14.80 -15.97 -0.96
CA LEU A 213 14.69 -14.67 -0.30
C LEU A 213 13.34 -14.57 0.42
N PRO A 214 13.30 -14.53 1.77
CA PRO A 214 12.08 -14.31 2.53
C PRO A 214 11.33 -13.09 2.01
N THR A 215 10.01 -13.24 1.82
CA THR A 215 9.23 -12.19 1.16
C THR A 215 7.93 -11.94 1.90
N THR A 216 7.80 -10.76 2.45
CA THR A 216 6.57 -10.23 3.05
C THR A 216 5.74 -9.51 2.00
N VAL A 217 4.43 -9.76 1.98
CA VAL A 217 3.48 -9.07 1.10
C VAL A 217 2.39 -8.40 1.91
N SER A 218 2.04 -7.15 1.57
CA SER A 218 0.94 -6.43 2.20
C SER A 218 -0.33 -6.58 1.36
N LEU A 219 -1.27 -7.39 1.84
CA LEU A 219 -2.45 -7.80 1.08
C LEU A 219 -3.55 -6.73 1.10
N ASN A 220 -4.03 -6.37 -0.08
CA ASN A 220 -5.16 -5.46 -0.30
C ASN A 220 -6.49 -6.23 -0.44
N ALA A 221 -6.81 -7.08 0.54
CA ALA A 221 -8.05 -7.85 0.56
C ALA A 221 -9.28 -6.93 0.70
N LEU A 222 -10.45 -7.42 0.22
CA LEU A 222 -11.73 -6.76 0.47
C LEU A 222 -11.98 -6.68 1.99
N MET A 223 -12.23 -5.49 2.51
CA MET A 223 -12.54 -5.26 3.91
C MET A 223 -13.84 -4.48 4.05
N VAL A 224 -14.63 -4.81 5.07
CA VAL A 224 -15.88 -4.12 5.40
C VAL A 224 -15.79 -3.47 6.77
N ASP A 225 -15.57 -4.26 7.82
CA ASP A 225 -15.54 -3.73 9.18
C ASP A 225 -14.13 -3.39 9.69
N GLY A 226 -13.12 -4.14 9.31
CA GLY A 226 -11.71 -3.89 9.68
C GLY A 226 -11.31 -4.36 11.08
N THR A 227 -12.20 -5.08 11.80
CA THR A 227 -11.98 -5.51 13.20
C THR A 227 -12.04 -7.03 13.40
N GLY A 228 -12.06 -7.80 12.30
CA GLY A 228 -12.07 -9.27 12.34
C GLY A 228 -13.44 -9.92 12.50
N MET A 229 -14.52 -9.14 12.62
CA MET A 229 -15.85 -9.70 12.92
C MET A 229 -16.58 -10.23 11.69
N CYS A 230 -16.48 -9.54 10.53
CA CYS A 230 -17.30 -9.89 9.36
C CYS A 230 -16.71 -11.01 8.48
N GLY A 231 -15.42 -11.32 8.61
CA GLY A 231 -14.72 -12.35 7.82
C GLY A 231 -14.60 -12.06 6.31
N ALA A 232 -14.92 -10.84 5.86
CA ALA A 232 -14.84 -10.47 4.45
C ALA A 232 -13.40 -10.53 3.91
N CYS A 233 -12.43 -10.16 4.73
CA CYS A 233 -11.01 -10.06 4.39
C CYS A 233 -10.20 -11.36 4.61
N ARG A 234 -10.87 -12.51 4.73
CA ARG A 234 -10.16 -13.78 4.94
C ARG A 234 -9.26 -14.15 3.76
N VAL A 235 -8.11 -14.69 4.07
CA VAL A 235 -7.09 -15.17 3.13
C VAL A 235 -6.52 -16.50 3.63
N SER A 236 -6.10 -17.36 2.72
CA SER A 236 -5.40 -18.62 3.05
C SER A 236 -3.89 -18.41 2.98
N VAL A 237 -3.21 -18.67 4.10
CA VAL A 237 -1.75 -18.59 4.23
C VAL A 237 -1.24 -19.88 4.87
N GLY A 238 -0.36 -20.64 4.23
CA GLY A 238 0.14 -21.92 4.72
C GLY A 238 -0.96 -22.94 4.99
N GLY A 239 -2.06 -22.91 4.21
CA GLY A 239 -3.22 -23.80 4.37
C GLY A 239 -4.14 -23.47 5.55
N LYS A 240 -3.91 -22.35 6.26
CA LYS A 240 -4.76 -21.82 7.33
C LYS A 240 -5.48 -20.57 6.90
N THR A 241 -6.66 -20.32 7.46
CA THR A 241 -7.42 -19.08 7.23
C THR A 241 -7.02 -18.01 8.23
N PHE A 242 -6.73 -16.81 7.70
CA PHE A 242 -6.43 -15.60 8.46
C PHE A 242 -7.38 -14.47 8.03
N PHE A 243 -7.49 -13.44 8.86
CA PHE A 243 -8.24 -12.22 8.55
C PHE A 243 -7.26 -11.07 8.35
N THR A 244 -7.11 -10.61 7.11
CA THR A 244 -6.14 -9.58 6.72
C THR A 244 -6.22 -8.32 7.59
N CYS A 245 -7.41 -7.97 8.09
CA CYS A 245 -7.59 -6.76 8.90
C CYS A 245 -7.09 -6.85 10.35
N VAL A 246 -6.89 -8.06 10.90
CA VAL A 246 -6.45 -8.25 12.30
C VAL A 246 -5.22 -9.14 12.43
N ASP A 247 -5.02 -10.09 11.52
CA ASP A 247 -3.84 -10.96 11.50
C ASP A 247 -2.72 -10.40 10.60
N GLY A 248 -3.07 -9.49 9.67
CA GLY A 248 -2.20 -8.82 8.71
C GLY A 248 -2.22 -7.29 8.89
N PRO A 249 -2.03 -6.52 7.82
CA PRO A 249 -2.16 -6.88 6.39
C PRO A 249 -0.96 -7.61 5.78
N GLU A 250 0.15 -7.71 6.49
CA GLU A 250 1.38 -8.31 6.01
C GLU A 250 1.45 -9.80 6.33
N PHE A 251 1.88 -10.61 5.35
CA PHE A 251 1.99 -12.07 5.45
C PHE A 251 3.22 -12.57 4.70
N ASP A 252 3.70 -13.76 5.07
CA ASP A 252 4.68 -14.51 4.29
C ASP A 252 4.13 -14.80 2.89
N GLY A 253 4.63 -14.09 1.91
CA GLY A 253 4.20 -14.19 0.52
C GLY A 253 4.38 -15.60 -0.06
N HIS A 254 5.40 -16.34 0.40
CA HIS A 254 5.63 -17.72 -0.06
C HIS A 254 4.53 -18.70 0.37
N GLN A 255 3.70 -18.34 1.36
CA GLN A 255 2.62 -19.17 1.88
C GLN A 255 1.23 -18.68 1.49
N VAL A 256 1.08 -17.49 0.89
CA VAL A 256 -0.21 -16.94 0.46
C VAL A 256 -0.80 -17.70 -0.73
N ASP A 257 -2.08 -18.08 -0.65
CA ASP A 257 -2.87 -18.53 -1.81
C ASP A 257 -3.36 -17.30 -2.60
N PHE A 258 -2.51 -16.80 -3.50
CA PHE A 258 -2.83 -15.66 -4.34
C PHE A 258 -4.00 -15.89 -5.30
N ASP A 259 -4.22 -17.12 -5.74
CA ASP A 259 -5.32 -17.45 -6.66
C ASP A 259 -6.66 -17.34 -5.95
N GLU A 260 -6.75 -17.82 -4.70
CA GLU A 260 -7.91 -17.58 -3.86
C GLU A 260 -8.10 -16.10 -3.57
N ALA A 261 -7.04 -15.39 -3.16
CA ALA A 261 -7.10 -13.98 -2.82
C ALA A 261 -7.61 -13.13 -3.99
N MET A 262 -7.13 -13.37 -5.23
CA MET A 262 -7.60 -12.68 -6.43
C MET A 262 -9.06 -13.01 -6.78
N ARG A 263 -9.50 -14.28 -6.64
CA ARG A 263 -10.91 -14.64 -6.83
C ARG A 263 -11.81 -13.90 -5.84
N ARG A 264 -11.39 -13.80 -4.57
CA ARG A 264 -12.15 -13.09 -3.55
C ARG A 264 -12.19 -11.58 -3.79
N GLN A 265 -11.10 -10.98 -4.23
CA GLN A 265 -11.05 -9.57 -4.59
C GLN A 265 -12.02 -9.22 -5.74
N ALA A 266 -12.27 -10.16 -6.64
CA ALA A 266 -13.19 -9.98 -7.77
C ALA A 266 -14.67 -10.22 -7.43
N MET A 267 -15.01 -10.60 -6.18
CA MET A 267 -16.36 -11.08 -5.79
C MET A 267 -17.48 -10.07 -6.05
N TYR A 268 -17.24 -8.78 -5.88
CA TYR A 268 -18.23 -7.71 -6.06
C TYR A 268 -18.02 -6.86 -7.32
N LYS A 269 -17.19 -7.29 -8.25
CA LYS A 269 -16.82 -6.54 -9.45
C LYS A 269 -18.03 -6.09 -10.28
N THR A 270 -19.08 -6.91 -10.36
CA THR A 270 -20.33 -6.57 -11.06
C THR A 270 -21.08 -5.43 -10.35
N GLN A 271 -21.22 -5.51 -9.02
CA GLN A 271 -21.90 -4.50 -8.20
C GLN A 271 -21.12 -3.18 -8.22
N GLU A 272 -19.79 -3.25 -8.15
CA GLU A 272 -18.90 -2.08 -8.28
C GLU A 272 -19.05 -1.41 -9.65
N GLY A 273 -19.18 -2.18 -10.73
CA GLY A 273 -19.47 -1.67 -12.07
C GLY A 273 -20.78 -0.88 -12.11
N ILE A 274 -21.87 -1.47 -11.60
CA ILE A 274 -23.19 -0.80 -11.53
C ILE A 274 -23.12 0.47 -10.68
N ALA A 275 -22.43 0.45 -9.53
CA ALA A 275 -22.31 1.62 -8.67
C ALA A 275 -21.52 2.75 -9.38
N ASN A 276 -20.50 2.39 -10.12
CA ASN A 276 -19.66 3.32 -10.89
C ASN A 276 -20.44 3.99 -12.03
N GLU A 277 -21.24 3.22 -12.76
CA GLU A 277 -22.15 3.76 -13.80
C GLU A 277 -23.16 4.74 -13.22
N LYS A 278 -23.83 4.38 -12.12
CA LYS A 278 -24.77 5.28 -11.43
C LYS A 278 -24.11 6.57 -10.96
N HIS A 279 -22.86 6.50 -10.48
CA HIS A 279 -22.12 7.68 -10.06
C HIS A 279 -21.83 8.61 -11.25
N ASN A 280 -21.36 8.06 -12.38
CA ASN A 280 -21.06 8.83 -13.59
C ASN A 280 -22.31 9.49 -14.17
N HIS A 281 -23.48 8.82 -14.15
CA HIS A 281 -24.75 9.42 -14.61
C HIS A 281 -25.20 10.60 -13.75
N LYS A 282 -25.01 10.56 -12.44
CA LYS A 282 -25.33 11.71 -11.55
C LYS A 282 -24.44 12.93 -11.80
N CYS A 283 -23.18 12.73 -12.20
CA CYS A 283 -22.27 13.84 -12.54
C CYS A 283 -22.59 14.52 -13.88
N ASN A 284 -23.30 13.87 -14.80
CA ASN A 284 -23.63 14.43 -16.12
C ASN A 284 -24.98 15.19 -16.16
N CYS A 285 -25.64 15.37 -15.02
CA CYS A 285 -26.93 16.04 -14.91
C CYS A 285 -26.88 17.48 -14.36
N PHE A 286 -25.70 18.14 -14.43
CA PHE A 286 -25.52 19.56 -14.07
C PHE A 286 -24.87 20.33 -15.21
#